data_e371cf3207b209bc375e5b53f77eae97
#
_entry.id   e371cf3207b209bc375e5b53f77eae97
#
_cell.length_a   1.000
_cell.length_b   1.000
_cell.length_c   1.000
_cell.angle_alpha   90.00
_cell.angle_beta   90.00
_cell.angle_gamma   90.00
#
_symmetry.space_group_name_H-M   'P 1'
#
loop_
_entity.id
_entity.type
_entity.pdbx_description
1 polymer ?
#
loop_
_entity_poly.entity_id
_entity_poly.type
_entity_poly.pdbx_seq_one_letter_code
_entity_poly.pdbx_strand_id
1 'polypeptide(L)'
;LIFQNTHDLFHHSIERDYEGNIWVPSHMYPQSLPFEKVGRKIPNAANKSLFGDGGGYKDDAIVKLSPEGDILYEKSVSKIFIENGLEYLLFSLGERYFDDDPIHLNDIQPVLGDGEFWKEGDLFLSLRHQSMILLYRPSTNKIIWKGAGPFFHQHDIDIIDDNRISIFNNNSKAFINGDIVDGLNNII
;
A
#
# COMPACT_ATOMS: atom_id res chain seq x y z
N LEU A 1 -9.61 -11.49 23.85
CA LEU A 1 -9.73 -11.45 22.40
C LEU A 1 -11.07 -10.83 22.06
N ILE A 2 -11.06 -9.71 21.31
CA ILE A 2 -12.29 -9.01 20.92
C ILE A 2 -12.82 -9.64 19.61
N PHE A 3 -11.93 -9.82 18.62
CA PHE A 3 -12.23 -10.57 17.39
C PHE A 3 -10.97 -11.24 16.86
N GLN A 4 -11.15 -12.20 15.98
CA GLN A 4 -10.10 -12.85 15.20
C GLN A 4 -10.58 -12.99 13.77
N ASN A 5 -9.83 -12.41 12.82
CA ASN A 5 -10.05 -12.63 11.40
C ASN A 5 -9.13 -13.75 10.89
N THR A 6 -9.69 -14.68 10.12
CA THR A 6 -8.97 -15.83 9.56
C THR A 6 -9.13 -15.92 8.03
N HIS A 7 -9.77 -14.95 7.41
CA HIS A 7 -10.13 -14.95 5.97
C HIS A 7 -9.35 -13.93 5.17
N ASP A 8 -9.06 -12.75 5.77
CA ASP A 8 -8.38 -11.67 5.08
C ASP A 8 -6.86 -11.76 5.29
N LEU A 9 -6.12 -11.27 4.30
CA LEU A 9 -4.67 -11.30 4.28
C LEU A 9 -4.10 -9.96 4.77
N PHE A 10 -4.40 -9.58 6.00
CA PHE A 10 -3.85 -8.37 6.62
C PHE A 10 -2.35 -8.48 6.83
N HIS A 11 -1.65 -7.38 6.64
CA HIS A 11 -0.19 -7.34 6.79
C HIS A 11 0.30 -5.94 7.18
N HIS A 12 1.56 -5.83 7.62
CA HIS A 12 2.29 -4.62 7.96
C HIS A 12 1.64 -3.79 9.09
N SER A 13 1.24 -2.54 8.82
CA SER A 13 0.80 -1.59 9.84
C SER A 13 -0.63 -1.82 10.32
N ILE A 14 -0.95 -1.29 11.50
CA ILE A 14 -2.29 -1.21 12.07
C ILE A 14 -2.43 0.17 12.70
N GLU A 15 -3.26 1.03 12.10
CA GLU A 15 -3.43 2.41 12.54
C GLU A 15 -4.88 2.72 12.90
N ARG A 16 -5.07 3.58 13.89
CA ARG A 16 -6.41 4.00 14.34
C ARG A 16 -6.76 5.37 13.77
N ASP A 17 -8.00 5.51 13.30
CA ASP A 17 -8.54 6.80 12.93
C ASP A 17 -9.17 7.54 14.14
N TYR A 18 -9.64 8.76 13.90
CA TYR A 18 -10.25 9.61 14.93
C TYR A 18 -11.57 9.04 15.49
N GLU A 19 -12.27 8.19 14.73
CA GLU A 19 -13.48 7.48 15.17
C GLU A 19 -13.15 6.21 15.98
N GLY A 20 -11.87 5.81 16.03
CA GLY A 20 -11.40 4.61 16.70
C GLY A 20 -11.46 3.35 15.85
N ASN A 21 -11.80 3.46 14.56
CA ASN A 21 -11.71 2.36 13.61
C ASN A 21 -10.24 2.09 13.25
N ILE A 22 -10.01 0.94 12.66
CA ILE A 22 -8.67 0.43 12.37
C ILE A 22 -8.45 0.44 10.85
N TRP A 23 -7.38 1.08 10.40
CA TRP A 23 -6.90 0.98 9.03
C TRP A 23 -5.77 -0.02 8.95
N VAL A 24 -5.80 -0.89 7.93
CA VAL A 24 -4.82 -1.96 7.76
C VAL A 24 -4.62 -2.29 6.28
N PRO A 25 -3.38 -2.45 5.82
CA PRO A 25 -3.10 -3.02 4.51
C PRO A 25 -3.57 -4.47 4.42
N SER A 26 -4.11 -4.84 3.26
CA SER A 26 -4.56 -6.20 2.96
C SER A 26 -4.27 -6.57 1.51
N HIS A 27 -4.45 -7.82 1.16
CA HIS A 27 -4.52 -8.26 -0.23
C HIS A 27 -5.96 -8.61 -0.58
N MET A 28 -6.46 -8.03 -1.67
CA MET A 28 -7.80 -8.32 -2.17
C MET A 28 -7.84 -9.64 -2.93
N TYR A 29 -8.81 -10.47 -2.59
CA TYR A 29 -9.09 -11.70 -3.33
C TYR A 29 -10.61 -11.90 -3.48
N PRO A 30 -11.12 -12.20 -4.70
CA PRO A 30 -10.37 -12.22 -5.97
C PRO A 30 -9.80 -10.84 -6.33
N GLN A 31 -8.70 -10.85 -7.09
CA GLN A 31 -8.07 -9.60 -7.52
C GLN A 31 -9.07 -8.70 -8.25
N SER A 32 -8.95 -7.40 -7.99
CA SER A 32 -9.87 -6.39 -8.50
C SER A 32 -9.73 -6.12 -9.99
N LEU A 33 -8.57 -6.44 -10.57
CA LEU A 33 -8.29 -6.32 -11.99
C LEU A 33 -8.08 -7.69 -12.60
N PRO A 34 -8.66 -7.97 -13.77
CA PRO A 34 -8.40 -9.21 -14.45
C PRO A 34 -6.92 -9.28 -14.88
N PHE A 35 -6.34 -10.46 -14.74
CA PHE A 35 -4.93 -10.74 -15.02
C PHE A 35 -4.47 -10.25 -16.40
N GLU A 36 -5.35 -10.35 -17.41
CA GLU A 36 -5.08 -9.92 -18.78
C GLU A 36 -4.81 -8.42 -18.90
N LYS A 37 -5.29 -7.63 -17.92
CA LYS A 37 -5.05 -6.19 -17.87
C LYS A 37 -3.78 -5.81 -17.10
N VAL A 38 -3.33 -6.67 -16.20
CA VAL A 38 -2.23 -6.36 -15.27
C VAL A 38 -0.92 -7.03 -15.69
N GLY A 39 -0.96 -8.08 -16.52
CA GLY A 39 0.30 -8.68 -16.83
C GLY A 39 0.37 -9.87 -17.75
N ARG A 40 1.58 -10.30 -17.98
CA ARG A 40 1.91 -11.52 -18.71
C ARG A 40 1.64 -12.75 -17.83
N LYS A 41 1.23 -13.87 -18.46
CA LYS A 41 1.30 -15.17 -17.80
C LYS A 41 2.69 -15.34 -17.19
N ILE A 42 2.77 -15.42 -15.87
CA ILE A 42 3.99 -15.79 -15.17
C ILE A 42 4.13 -17.31 -15.33
N PRO A 43 5.07 -17.80 -16.17
CA PRO A 43 5.31 -19.23 -16.24
C PRO A 43 5.88 -19.67 -14.89
N ASN A 44 5.26 -20.62 -14.23
CA ASN A 44 5.73 -21.21 -12.98
C ASN A 44 5.68 -20.29 -11.76
N ALA A 45 4.59 -19.57 -11.54
CA ALA A 45 4.38 -18.87 -10.28
C ALA A 45 4.49 -19.88 -9.12
N ALA A 46 5.59 -19.83 -8.39
CA ALA A 46 5.85 -20.66 -7.21
C ALA A 46 4.82 -20.39 -6.08
N ASN A 47 3.97 -19.39 -6.26
CA ASN A 47 2.99 -18.90 -5.30
C ASN A 47 1.55 -19.35 -5.58
N LYS A 48 1.37 -20.50 -6.23
CA LYS A 48 0.04 -21.08 -6.42
C LYS A 48 -0.78 -21.24 -5.13
N SER A 49 -0.11 -21.33 -3.99
CA SER A 49 -0.78 -21.58 -2.71
C SER A 49 -1.42 -20.34 -2.08
N LEU A 50 -0.98 -19.13 -2.42
CA LEU A 50 -1.51 -17.89 -1.84
C LEU A 50 -2.61 -17.25 -2.71
N PHE A 51 -2.61 -17.49 -4.02
CA PHE A 51 -3.46 -16.78 -4.98
C PHE A 51 -4.32 -17.71 -5.88
N GLY A 52 -4.44 -18.99 -5.51
CA GLY A 52 -5.21 -19.98 -6.29
C GLY A 52 -4.48 -20.45 -7.56
N ASP A 53 -5.17 -21.32 -8.34
CA ASP A 53 -4.57 -22.02 -9.49
C ASP A 53 -4.31 -21.14 -10.74
N GLY A 54 -4.64 -19.86 -10.70
CA GLY A 54 -4.64 -18.98 -11.88
C GLY A 54 -3.38 -18.16 -12.07
N GLY A 55 -2.45 -18.16 -11.12
CA GLY A 55 -1.41 -17.13 -11.08
C GLY A 55 -2.04 -15.74 -10.94
N GLY A 56 -1.43 -14.83 -10.25
CA GLY A 56 -1.96 -13.50 -10.05
C GLY A 56 -0.88 -12.58 -9.54
N TYR A 57 -1.23 -11.35 -9.36
CA TYR A 57 -0.43 -10.36 -8.66
C TYR A 57 -1.03 -10.17 -7.26
N LYS A 58 -0.24 -9.65 -6.34
CA LYS A 58 -0.74 -9.16 -5.07
C LYS A 58 -1.49 -7.85 -5.33
N ASP A 59 -2.80 -7.91 -5.14
CA ASP A 59 -3.66 -6.73 -5.28
C ASP A 59 -3.80 -6.07 -3.92
N ASP A 60 -2.84 -5.21 -3.58
CA ASP A 60 -2.87 -4.48 -2.33
C ASP A 60 -4.16 -3.68 -2.18
N ALA A 61 -4.74 -3.75 -1.00
CA ALA A 61 -5.95 -3.05 -0.63
C ALA A 61 -5.78 -2.25 0.67
N ILE A 62 -6.49 -1.14 0.75
CA ILE A 62 -6.72 -0.42 1.99
C ILE A 62 -8.02 -0.90 2.60
N VAL A 63 -7.99 -1.27 3.87
CA VAL A 63 -9.16 -1.76 4.61
C VAL A 63 -9.36 -0.95 5.87
N LYS A 64 -10.63 -0.56 6.12
CA LYS A 64 -11.07 0.03 7.39
C LYS A 64 -11.95 -0.97 8.12
N LEU A 65 -11.60 -1.26 9.35
CA LEU A 65 -12.35 -2.14 10.24
C LEU A 65 -13.00 -1.36 11.39
N SER A 66 -14.19 -1.76 11.80
CA SER A 66 -14.75 -1.33 13.07
C SER A 66 -13.93 -1.88 14.25
N PRO A 67 -14.09 -1.35 15.47
CA PRO A 67 -13.48 -1.94 16.67
C PRO A 67 -13.88 -3.39 16.92
N GLU A 68 -15.00 -3.84 16.39
CA GLU A 68 -15.51 -5.22 16.47
C GLU A 68 -14.96 -6.12 15.36
N GLY A 69 -14.32 -5.54 14.34
CA GLY A 69 -13.70 -6.26 13.23
C GLY A 69 -14.54 -6.35 11.95
N ASP A 70 -15.64 -5.60 11.85
CA ASP A 70 -16.44 -5.53 10.62
C ASP A 70 -15.75 -4.64 9.58
N ILE A 71 -15.75 -5.07 8.33
CA ILE A 71 -15.20 -4.29 7.21
C ILE A 71 -16.14 -3.12 6.93
N LEU A 72 -15.67 -1.90 7.18
CA LEU A 72 -16.40 -0.66 6.90
C LEU A 72 -16.04 -0.07 5.53
N TYR A 73 -14.83 -0.32 5.06
CA TYR A 73 -14.34 0.14 3.77
C TYR A 73 -13.25 -0.80 3.26
N GLU A 74 -13.26 -1.08 1.97
CA GLU A 74 -12.21 -1.84 1.29
C GLU A 74 -12.03 -1.31 -0.13
N LYS A 75 -10.79 -1.07 -0.53
CA LYS A 75 -10.49 -0.64 -1.89
C LYS A 75 -9.10 -1.04 -2.34
N SER A 76 -9.03 -1.62 -3.55
CA SER A 76 -7.76 -1.93 -4.22
C SER A 76 -6.97 -0.68 -4.56
N VAL A 77 -5.67 -0.67 -4.25
CA VAL A 77 -4.75 0.40 -4.62
C VAL A 77 -4.52 0.42 -6.13
N SER A 78 -4.53 -0.75 -6.78
CA SER A 78 -4.46 -0.84 -8.25
C SER A 78 -5.62 -0.11 -8.92
N LYS A 79 -6.84 -0.24 -8.37
CA LYS A 79 -8.01 0.53 -8.85
C LYS A 79 -7.86 2.02 -8.58
N ILE A 80 -7.36 2.40 -7.40
CA ILE A 80 -7.08 3.82 -7.09
C ILE A 80 -6.14 4.40 -8.14
N PHE A 81 -5.09 3.67 -8.52
CA PHE A 81 -4.17 4.13 -9.56
C PHE A 81 -4.85 4.37 -10.90
N ILE A 82 -5.60 3.38 -11.40
CA ILE A 82 -6.31 3.50 -12.68
C ILE A 82 -7.30 4.67 -12.67
N GLU A 83 -8.11 4.76 -11.61
CA GLU A 83 -9.13 5.80 -11.46
C GLU A 83 -8.56 7.21 -11.29
N ASN A 84 -7.26 7.32 -10.99
CA ASN A 84 -6.52 8.58 -10.87
C ASN A 84 -5.47 8.80 -11.99
N GLY A 85 -5.48 7.97 -13.05
CA GLY A 85 -4.57 8.13 -14.19
C GLY A 85 -3.12 7.76 -13.88
N LEU A 86 -2.88 6.93 -12.87
CA LEU A 86 -1.56 6.47 -12.45
C LEU A 86 -1.31 4.99 -12.80
N GLU A 87 -2.05 4.43 -13.73
CA GLU A 87 -1.93 3.03 -14.14
C GLU A 87 -0.50 2.63 -14.55
N TYR A 88 0.28 3.59 -15.06
CA TYR A 88 1.67 3.35 -15.44
C TYR A 88 2.54 2.90 -14.26
N LEU A 89 2.18 3.23 -13.02
CA LEU A 89 2.90 2.78 -11.82
C LEU A 89 2.79 1.27 -11.59
N LEU A 90 1.77 0.62 -12.15
CA LEU A 90 1.63 -0.83 -12.07
C LEU A 90 2.60 -1.57 -13.01
N PHE A 91 3.13 -0.87 -14.04
CA PHE A 91 3.91 -1.48 -15.12
C PHE A 91 5.33 -0.93 -15.26
N SER A 92 5.68 0.13 -14.54
CA SER A 92 6.90 0.90 -14.77
C SER A 92 8.12 0.43 -13.98
N LEU A 93 7.97 -0.57 -13.10
CA LEU A 93 9.03 -0.99 -12.17
C LEU A 93 10.13 -1.84 -12.80
N GLY A 94 10.05 -2.19 -14.06
CA GLY A 94 11.09 -2.97 -14.71
C GLY A 94 10.94 -3.06 -16.20
N GLU A 95 12.06 -3.05 -16.90
CA GLU A 95 12.10 -3.12 -18.35
C GLU A 95 11.60 -4.46 -18.93
N ARG A 96 11.58 -5.54 -18.14
CA ARG A 96 11.39 -6.89 -18.67
C ARG A 96 10.46 -7.80 -17.90
N TYR A 97 10.12 -7.46 -16.68
CA TYR A 97 9.36 -8.35 -15.81
C TYR A 97 8.22 -7.60 -15.15
N PHE A 98 7.05 -8.18 -15.22
CA PHE A 98 5.96 -7.82 -14.33
C PHE A 98 6.30 -8.38 -12.95
N ASP A 99 6.31 -7.52 -11.95
CA ASP A 99 6.42 -7.95 -10.56
C ASP A 99 5.05 -8.48 -10.11
N ASP A 100 5.02 -9.64 -9.46
CA ASP A 100 3.81 -10.18 -8.87
C ASP A 100 3.39 -9.41 -7.61
N ASP A 101 4.25 -8.51 -7.12
CA ASP A 101 4.01 -7.59 -6.01
C ASP A 101 4.29 -6.14 -6.45
N PRO A 102 3.45 -5.56 -7.33
CA PRO A 102 3.80 -4.31 -8.02
C PRO A 102 3.78 -3.08 -7.12
N ILE A 103 3.13 -3.12 -5.97
CA ILE A 103 2.90 -1.96 -5.09
C ILE A 103 3.63 -2.13 -3.77
N HIS A 104 3.35 -3.22 -3.05
CA HIS A 104 3.83 -3.50 -1.72
C HIS A 104 3.44 -2.39 -0.74
N LEU A 105 2.12 -2.22 -0.57
CA LEU A 105 1.56 -1.29 0.41
C LEU A 105 1.96 -1.75 1.82
N ASN A 106 2.73 -0.96 2.52
CA ASN A 106 3.25 -1.37 3.82
C ASN A 106 2.88 -0.44 4.97
N ASP A 107 2.18 0.67 4.67
CA ASP A 107 1.62 1.53 5.69
C ASP A 107 0.41 2.32 5.20
N ILE A 108 -0.54 2.52 6.12
CA ILE A 108 -1.72 3.39 5.96
C ILE A 108 -1.81 4.28 7.19
N GLN A 109 -1.37 5.53 7.10
CA GLN A 109 -1.45 6.49 8.19
C GLN A 109 -2.70 7.37 8.02
N PRO A 110 -3.75 7.21 8.85
CA PRO A 110 -4.92 8.08 8.83
C PRO A 110 -4.59 9.48 9.33
N VAL A 111 -5.18 10.47 8.69
CA VAL A 111 -5.11 11.85 9.11
C VAL A 111 -6.21 12.11 10.14
N LEU A 112 -5.81 12.46 11.37
CA LEU A 112 -6.71 12.61 12.53
C LEU A 112 -7.30 14.02 12.68
N GLY A 113 -6.87 14.97 11.88
CA GLY A 113 -7.35 16.35 11.90
C GLY A 113 -6.83 17.16 10.71
N ASP A 114 -7.43 18.31 10.45
CA ASP A 114 -7.03 19.19 9.35
C ASP A 114 -5.61 19.73 9.57
N GLY A 115 -4.80 19.66 8.51
CA GLY A 115 -3.50 20.28 8.41
C GLY A 115 -3.43 21.31 7.28
N GLU A 116 -2.25 21.84 7.00
CA GLU A 116 -2.06 22.81 5.91
C GLU A 116 -2.33 22.17 4.54
N PHE A 117 -1.94 20.91 4.35
CA PHE A 117 -1.98 20.22 3.06
C PHE A 117 -2.99 19.05 3.00
N TRP A 118 -3.59 18.68 4.11
CA TRP A 118 -4.48 17.52 4.22
C TRP A 118 -5.73 17.83 5.05
N LYS A 119 -6.69 16.94 4.98
CA LYS A 119 -7.96 17.01 5.71
C LYS A 119 -8.14 15.78 6.57
N GLU A 120 -8.88 15.93 7.66
CA GLU A 120 -9.33 14.80 8.46
C GLU A 120 -10.00 13.74 7.59
N GLY A 121 -9.61 12.49 7.78
CA GLY A 121 -10.06 11.35 6.99
C GLY A 121 -9.29 11.11 5.68
N ASP A 122 -8.30 11.93 5.34
CA ASP A 122 -7.31 11.58 4.31
C ASP A 122 -6.40 10.46 4.83
N LEU A 123 -5.72 9.78 3.92
CA LEU A 123 -4.78 8.69 4.23
C LEU A 123 -3.44 8.96 3.57
N PHE A 124 -2.35 8.88 4.32
CA PHE A 124 -1.05 8.67 3.72
C PHE A 124 -0.86 7.17 3.48
N LEU A 125 -0.37 6.82 2.29
CA LEU A 125 -0.11 5.45 1.87
C LEU A 125 1.38 5.30 1.52
N SER A 126 2.06 4.37 2.16
CA SER A 126 3.46 4.04 1.84
C SER A 126 3.52 2.89 0.85
N LEU A 127 4.07 3.16 -0.33
CA LEU A 127 4.22 2.22 -1.43
C LEU A 127 5.70 1.84 -1.57
N ARG A 128 6.07 0.73 -0.95
CA ARG A 128 7.48 0.32 -0.82
C ARG A 128 8.17 0.16 -2.17
N HIS A 129 7.56 -0.58 -3.09
CA HIS A 129 8.20 -0.93 -4.35
C HIS A 129 8.35 0.26 -5.30
N GLN A 130 7.51 1.29 -5.19
CA GLN A 130 7.66 2.54 -5.93
C GLN A 130 8.56 3.56 -5.21
N SER A 131 9.00 3.28 -3.97
CA SER A 131 9.64 4.30 -3.12
C SER A 131 8.85 5.60 -3.13
N MET A 132 7.55 5.48 -2.91
CA MET A 132 6.58 6.56 -3.07
C MET A 132 5.61 6.64 -1.90
N ILE A 133 5.18 7.84 -1.61
CA ILE A 133 4.09 8.12 -0.67
C ILE A 133 2.98 8.83 -1.42
N LEU A 134 1.75 8.45 -1.13
CA LEU A 134 0.55 9.12 -1.60
C LEU A 134 -0.20 9.75 -0.45
N LEU A 135 -0.82 10.90 -0.69
CA LEU A 135 -1.93 11.42 0.10
C LEU A 135 -3.21 11.14 -0.67
N TYR A 136 -4.03 10.24 -0.15
CA TYR A 136 -5.26 9.79 -0.76
C TYR A 136 -6.48 10.24 0.05
N ARG A 137 -7.52 10.71 -0.63
CA ARG A 137 -8.81 11.11 -0.04
C ARG A 137 -9.89 10.10 -0.38
N PRO A 138 -10.26 9.19 0.55
CA PRO A 138 -11.27 8.16 0.30
C PRO A 138 -12.63 8.74 -0.07
N SER A 139 -13.05 9.85 0.57
CA SER A 139 -14.37 10.47 0.36
C SER A 139 -14.62 10.95 -1.08
N THR A 140 -13.57 11.25 -1.83
CA THR A 140 -13.66 11.70 -3.22
C THR A 140 -12.96 10.75 -4.19
N ASN A 141 -12.32 9.70 -3.67
CA ASN A 141 -11.48 8.78 -4.44
C ASN A 141 -10.37 9.50 -5.22
N LYS A 142 -9.70 10.48 -4.60
CA LYS A 142 -8.67 11.27 -5.25
C LYS A 142 -7.32 11.13 -4.57
N ILE A 143 -6.27 10.99 -5.38
CA ILE A 143 -4.90 11.20 -4.96
C ILE A 143 -4.66 12.71 -4.97
N ILE A 144 -4.45 13.28 -3.77
CA ILE A 144 -4.27 14.71 -3.55
C ILE A 144 -2.83 15.11 -3.80
N TRP A 145 -1.90 14.26 -3.39
CA TRP A 145 -0.47 14.48 -3.55
C TRP A 145 0.27 13.15 -3.68
N LYS A 146 1.43 13.18 -4.31
CA LYS A 146 2.37 12.08 -4.39
C LYS A 146 3.81 12.60 -4.32
N GLY A 147 4.66 11.89 -3.59
CA GLY A 147 6.10 12.15 -3.49
C GLY A 147 6.91 10.88 -3.63
N ALA A 148 8.02 10.95 -4.36
CA ALA A 148 8.98 9.86 -4.47
C ALA A 148 10.36 10.36 -4.07
N GLY A 149 11.09 9.58 -3.23
CA GLY A 149 12.42 9.93 -2.73
C GLY A 149 12.50 11.31 -2.01
N PRO A 150 13.62 11.56 -1.34
CA PRO A 150 14.90 10.84 -1.32
C PRO A 150 14.96 9.59 -0.42
N PHE A 151 13.86 8.94 -0.17
CA PHE A 151 13.79 7.66 0.57
C PHE A 151 13.76 6.47 -0.41
N PHE A 152 14.11 5.29 0.10
CA PHE A 152 14.21 4.08 -0.70
C PHE A 152 13.64 2.87 0.06
N HIS A 153 12.61 2.22 -0.51
CA HIS A 153 11.88 1.11 0.11
C HIS A 153 11.41 1.43 1.53
N GLN A 154 10.88 2.63 1.72
CA GLN A 154 10.45 3.14 3.01
C GLN A 154 9.33 2.31 3.63
N HIS A 155 9.16 2.48 4.93
CA HIS A 155 8.03 2.03 5.72
C HIS A 155 7.56 3.19 6.59
N ASP A 156 6.46 3.00 7.26
CA ASP A 156 6.02 3.75 8.42
C ASP A 156 6.04 5.28 8.22
N ILE A 157 4.87 5.85 8.13
CA ILE A 157 4.64 7.28 7.98
C ILE A 157 3.97 7.77 9.25
N ASP A 158 4.57 8.76 9.92
CA ASP A 158 3.95 9.43 11.06
C ASP A 158 3.65 10.89 10.74
N ILE A 159 2.50 11.39 11.19
CA ILE A 159 2.17 12.81 11.14
C ILE A 159 2.75 13.48 12.38
N ILE A 160 3.69 14.41 12.18
CA ILE A 160 4.38 15.11 13.26
C ILE A 160 3.60 16.33 13.74
N ASP A 161 3.05 17.10 12.81
CA ASP A 161 2.22 18.29 13.06
C ASP A 161 1.36 18.63 11.84
N ASP A 162 0.82 19.83 11.74
CA ASP A 162 -0.14 20.25 10.72
C ASP A 162 0.44 20.35 9.29
N ASN A 163 1.78 20.25 9.13
CA ASN A 163 2.43 20.36 7.81
C ASN A 163 3.66 19.47 7.62
N ARG A 164 4.01 18.61 8.59
CA ARG A 164 5.16 17.72 8.52
C ARG A 164 4.78 16.26 8.80
N ILE A 165 5.40 15.39 8.04
CA ILE A 165 5.39 13.93 8.27
C ILE A 165 6.81 13.45 8.49
N SER A 166 6.99 12.34 9.19
CA SER A 166 8.23 11.57 9.20
C SER A 166 8.05 10.25 8.45
N ILE A 167 9.14 9.71 7.95
CA ILE A 167 9.15 8.48 7.16
C ILE A 167 10.31 7.63 7.64
N PHE A 168 10.04 6.38 7.99
CA PHE A 168 11.11 5.43 8.23
C PHE A 168 11.69 4.94 6.91
N ASN A 169 12.90 5.37 6.60
CA ASN A 169 13.58 5.03 5.36
C ASN A 169 14.46 3.78 5.57
N ASN A 170 14.08 2.66 4.98
CA ASN A 170 14.91 1.45 5.01
C ASN A 170 16.25 1.65 4.30
N ASN A 171 16.30 2.55 3.32
CA ASN A 171 17.48 2.79 2.49
C ASN A 171 18.07 1.48 1.93
N SER A 172 17.21 0.57 1.52
CA SER A 172 17.59 -0.77 1.05
C SER A 172 17.49 -0.87 -0.46
N LYS A 173 18.46 -1.55 -1.08
CA LYS A 173 18.40 -1.92 -2.49
C LYS A 173 18.04 -3.40 -2.58
N ALA A 174 17.00 -3.73 -3.36
CA ALA A 174 16.66 -5.11 -3.67
C ALA A 174 17.55 -5.64 -4.80
N PHE A 175 18.17 -6.80 -4.58
CA PHE A 175 18.92 -7.53 -5.59
C PHE A 175 18.31 -8.93 -5.76
N ILE A 176 18.69 -9.63 -6.83
CA ILE A 176 18.18 -10.99 -7.15
C ILE A 176 18.33 -11.98 -5.97
N ASN A 177 19.26 -11.75 -5.06
CA ASN A 177 19.58 -12.63 -3.93
C ASN A 177 19.25 -12.02 -2.56
N GLY A 178 18.42 -10.99 -2.50
CA GLY A 178 18.00 -10.35 -1.25
C GLY A 178 18.26 -8.85 -1.23
N ASP A 179 17.75 -8.21 -0.17
CA ASP A 179 17.94 -6.79 0.05
C ASP A 179 19.34 -6.51 0.58
N ILE A 180 20.05 -5.60 -0.05
CA ILE A 180 21.27 -5.04 0.49
C ILE A 180 20.97 -3.67 1.04
N VAL A 181 21.15 -3.49 2.33
CA VAL A 181 21.08 -2.18 2.97
C VAL A 181 22.29 -1.36 2.56
N ASP A 182 22.07 -0.26 1.89
CA ASP A 182 23.13 0.65 1.44
C ASP A 182 23.17 1.87 2.35
N GLY A 183 23.79 1.71 3.48
CA GLY A 183 23.87 2.71 4.52
C GLY A 183 23.01 2.40 5.74
N LEU A 184 22.87 3.35 6.62
CA LEU A 184 22.04 3.23 7.81
C LEU A 184 20.58 3.57 7.49
N ASN A 185 19.66 2.83 8.08
CA ASN A 185 18.27 3.23 8.12
C ASN A 185 18.15 4.60 8.81
N ASN A 186 17.28 5.44 8.33
CA ASN A 186 17.08 6.76 8.89
C ASN A 186 15.62 7.19 8.84
N ILE A 187 15.30 8.21 9.61
CA ILE A 187 14.01 8.92 9.56
C ILE A 187 14.22 10.20 8.76
N ILE A 188 13.34 10.47 7.82
CA ILE A 188 13.34 11.63 6.94
C ILE A 188 12.10 12.48 7.23
#